data_9bc289b9a650782954e5aa44d1c4f9c4
#
_entry.id   9bc289b9a650782954e5aa44d1c4f9c4
#
_cell.length_a   1.000
_cell.length_b   1.000
_cell.length_c   1.000
_cell.angle_alpha   90.00
_cell.angle_beta   90.00
_cell.angle_gamma   90.00
#
_symmetry.space_group_name_H-M   'P 1'
#
loop_
_entity.id
_entity.type
_entity.pdbx_description
1 polymer ?
#
loop_
_entity_poly.entity_id
_entity_poly.type
_entity_poly.pdbx_seq_one_letter_code
_entity_poly.pdbx_strand_id
1 'polypeptide(L)'
;FWVVRAKVSAAEISGVDTLLSGAYIGVDPSDKGKRTREFKGLEEAPVVRSDKPGTLFDLSARQLGSVDVGSPVYFRWLKVGQIAGYSLDESGNTVNVKIFIESPHDKRVRTTTRFWNASGFDAVLSAEGLQIDSPSVMSMLVGGVAFETPATVAVAMDVPEGMVFELYPNKQAT
;
A
#
# COMPACT_ATOMS: atom_id res chain seq x y z
N PHE A 1 -12.66 -16.22 5.92
CA PHE A 1 -13.90 -15.46 6.14
C PHE A 1 -13.72 -14.44 7.26
N TRP A 2 -14.52 -13.39 7.26
CA TRP A 2 -14.54 -12.30 8.24
C TRP A 2 -15.96 -11.78 8.41
N VAL A 3 -16.20 -11.00 9.47
CA VAL A 3 -17.49 -10.34 9.66
C VAL A 3 -17.44 -8.96 9.01
N VAL A 4 -18.33 -8.70 8.06
CA VAL A 4 -18.51 -7.37 7.46
C VAL A 4 -19.49 -6.58 8.33
N ARG A 5 -19.05 -5.42 8.78
CA ARG A 5 -19.85 -4.45 9.56
C ARG A 5 -19.40 -3.04 9.20
N ALA A 6 -20.24 -2.06 9.46
CA ALA A 6 -19.88 -0.66 9.25
C ALA A 6 -18.60 -0.32 10.04
N LYS A 7 -17.62 0.22 9.35
CA LYS A 7 -16.35 0.69 9.93
C LYS A 7 -16.06 2.07 9.37
N VAL A 8 -15.73 2.98 10.26
CA VAL A 8 -15.29 4.34 9.91
C VAL A 8 -13.84 4.47 10.35
N SER A 9 -12.96 4.76 9.41
CA SER A 9 -11.56 5.09 9.66
C SER A 9 -11.20 6.41 9.00
N ALA A 10 -10.02 6.96 9.32
CA ALA A 10 -9.55 8.19 8.69
C ALA A 10 -9.33 8.06 7.17
N ALA A 11 -9.09 6.84 6.68
CA ALA A 11 -8.80 6.56 5.29
C ALA A 11 -10.02 6.11 4.48
N GLU A 12 -11.02 5.48 5.14
CA GLU A 12 -12.13 4.85 4.43
C GLU A 12 -13.36 4.68 5.32
N ILE A 13 -14.54 4.84 4.71
CA ILE A 13 -15.82 4.40 5.29
C ILE A 13 -16.24 3.16 4.52
N SER A 14 -16.32 2.01 5.19
CA SER A 14 -16.68 0.73 4.59
C SER A 14 -17.85 0.05 5.29
N GLY A 15 -18.52 -0.88 4.59
CA GLY A 15 -19.62 -1.66 5.14
C GLY A 15 -20.86 -0.84 5.51
N VAL A 16 -21.09 0.32 4.88
CA VAL A 16 -22.23 1.23 5.16
C VAL A 16 -23.57 0.54 4.89
N ASP A 17 -23.59 -0.39 3.94
CA ASP A 17 -24.74 -1.25 3.61
C ASP A 17 -25.18 -2.09 4.81
N THR A 18 -24.28 -2.42 5.72
CA THR A 18 -24.60 -3.20 6.93
C THR A 18 -25.41 -2.42 7.95
N LEU A 19 -25.52 -1.11 7.81
CA LEU A 19 -26.41 -0.29 8.68
C LEU A 19 -27.89 -0.60 8.44
N LEU A 20 -28.23 -1.03 7.23
CA LEU A 20 -29.59 -1.40 6.84
C LEU A 20 -29.81 -2.91 6.82
N SER A 21 -28.83 -3.69 6.35
CA SER A 21 -28.93 -5.13 6.18
C SER A 21 -28.46 -5.96 7.38
N GLY A 22 -27.79 -5.30 8.35
CA GLY A 22 -27.08 -6.00 9.42
C GLY A 22 -25.72 -6.54 8.99
N ALA A 23 -24.94 -7.01 9.97
CA ALA A 23 -23.63 -7.60 9.71
C ALA A 23 -23.77 -8.95 8.97
N TYR A 24 -22.86 -9.21 8.05
CA TYR A 24 -22.83 -10.49 7.31
C TYR A 24 -21.40 -11.07 7.24
N ILE A 25 -21.29 -12.33 6.84
CA ILE A 25 -20.00 -13.01 6.70
C ILE A 25 -19.49 -12.84 5.28
N GLY A 26 -18.34 -12.16 5.15
CA GLY A 26 -17.58 -12.11 3.92
C GLY A 26 -16.71 -13.36 3.77
N VAL A 27 -16.61 -13.88 2.56
CA VAL A 27 -15.79 -15.04 2.22
C VAL A 27 -14.95 -14.69 0.99
N ASP A 28 -13.67 -15.04 1.04
CA ASP A 28 -12.77 -14.99 -0.11
C ASP A 28 -12.33 -16.42 -0.43
N PRO A 29 -13.02 -17.10 -1.39
CA PRO A 29 -12.72 -18.49 -1.72
C PRO A 29 -11.38 -18.56 -2.46
N SER A 30 -10.56 -19.53 -2.12
CA SER A 30 -9.28 -19.80 -2.79
C SER A 30 -9.25 -21.27 -3.24
N ASP A 31 -8.81 -21.49 -4.47
CA ASP A 31 -8.55 -22.81 -5.00
C ASP A 31 -7.20 -23.39 -4.52
N LYS A 32 -6.41 -22.56 -3.81
CA LYS A 32 -5.11 -22.93 -3.27
C LYS A 32 -5.24 -23.32 -1.80
N GLY A 33 -4.64 -24.44 -1.42
CA GLY A 33 -4.59 -24.88 -0.03
C GLY A 33 -5.09 -26.30 0.20
N LYS A 34 -5.09 -26.72 1.46
CA LYS A 34 -5.60 -28.05 1.87
C LYS A 34 -7.10 -27.95 2.16
N ARG A 35 -7.85 -28.96 1.73
CA ARG A 35 -9.27 -29.09 2.12
C ARG A 35 -9.37 -29.21 3.64
N THR A 36 -10.14 -28.34 4.25
CA THR A 36 -10.42 -28.35 5.69
C THR A 36 -11.91 -28.11 5.94
N ARG A 37 -12.38 -28.48 7.11
CA ARG A 37 -13.72 -28.18 7.61
C ARG A 37 -13.69 -27.22 8.79
N GLU A 38 -12.48 -26.89 9.27
CA GLU A 38 -12.28 -25.98 10.36
C GLU A 38 -11.58 -24.72 9.84
N PHE A 39 -12.18 -23.58 10.06
CA PHE A 39 -11.68 -22.29 9.60
C PHE A 39 -11.63 -21.32 10.76
N LYS A 40 -10.52 -20.62 10.89
CA LYS A 40 -10.39 -19.48 11.81
C LYS A 40 -10.85 -18.21 11.08
N GLY A 41 -11.83 -17.51 11.63
CA GLY A 41 -12.24 -16.21 11.11
C GLY A 41 -11.15 -15.17 11.25
N LEU A 42 -11.05 -14.27 10.28
CA LEU A 42 -10.22 -13.07 10.36
C LEU A 42 -10.97 -12.01 11.14
N GLU A 43 -10.28 -11.23 11.95
CA GLU A 43 -10.87 -10.10 12.68
C GLU A 43 -11.24 -8.95 11.74
N GLU A 44 -10.48 -8.79 10.65
CA GLU A 44 -10.69 -7.79 9.62
C GLU A 44 -10.71 -8.44 8.22
N ALA A 45 -11.36 -7.74 7.27
CA ALA A 45 -11.32 -8.13 5.87
C ALA A 45 -9.87 -8.16 5.36
N PRO A 46 -9.48 -9.17 4.57
CA PRO A 46 -8.17 -9.16 3.94
C PRO A 46 -8.06 -7.96 2.99
N VAL A 47 -6.96 -7.24 3.09
CA VAL A 47 -6.69 -6.06 2.25
C VAL A 47 -6.51 -6.49 0.79
N VAL A 48 -5.91 -7.66 0.58
CA VAL A 48 -5.76 -8.27 -0.74
C VAL A 48 -6.76 -9.40 -0.87
N ARG A 49 -7.67 -9.26 -1.83
CA ARG A 49 -8.69 -10.27 -2.13
C ARG A 49 -8.33 -11.04 -3.39
N SER A 50 -8.70 -12.31 -3.43
CA SER A 50 -8.44 -13.21 -4.56
C SER A 50 -9.14 -12.79 -5.85
N ASP A 51 -10.21 -11.98 -5.75
CA ASP A 51 -10.97 -11.48 -6.89
C ASP A 51 -10.33 -10.28 -7.60
N LYS A 52 -9.30 -9.66 -7.00
CA LYS A 52 -8.59 -8.53 -7.60
C LYS A 52 -7.25 -8.97 -8.18
N PRO A 53 -7.06 -8.89 -9.51
CA PRO A 53 -5.79 -9.17 -10.13
C PRO A 53 -4.75 -8.09 -9.77
N GLY A 54 -3.53 -8.51 -9.49
CA GLY A 54 -2.44 -7.61 -9.11
C GLY A 54 -1.28 -8.37 -8.49
N THR A 55 -0.27 -7.63 -8.04
CA THR A 55 0.97 -8.18 -7.52
C THR A 55 1.31 -7.59 -6.15
N LEU A 56 1.77 -8.44 -5.23
CA LEU A 56 2.36 -8.03 -3.96
C LEU A 56 3.83 -7.72 -4.15
N PHE A 57 4.29 -6.61 -3.56
CA PHE A 57 5.69 -6.22 -3.50
C PHE A 57 6.10 -6.01 -2.05
N ASP A 58 7.33 -6.39 -1.73
CA ASP A 58 7.92 -6.20 -0.41
C ASP A 58 8.82 -4.96 -0.42
N LEU A 59 8.62 -4.08 0.57
CA LEU A 59 9.43 -2.90 0.78
C LEU A 59 10.10 -2.98 2.16
N SER A 60 11.28 -2.38 2.29
CA SER A 60 11.96 -2.22 3.57
C SER A 60 12.16 -0.74 3.88
N ALA A 61 11.82 -0.33 5.09
CA ALA A 61 11.96 1.03 5.57
C ALA A 61 12.64 1.06 6.94
N ARG A 62 13.34 2.14 7.26
CA ARG A 62 13.84 2.37 8.62
C ARG A 62 12.72 2.74 9.59
N GLN A 63 11.69 3.39 9.09
CA GLN A 63 10.53 3.85 9.86
C GLN A 63 9.28 3.72 8.99
N LEU A 64 8.17 3.32 9.59
CA LEU A 64 6.90 3.19 8.89
C LEU A 64 6.33 4.56 8.46
N GLY A 65 6.60 5.61 9.25
CA GLY A 65 6.02 6.93 9.04
C GLY A 65 4.53 6.97 9.37
N SER A 66 3.77 7.75 8.60
CA SER A 66 2.33 7.96 8.80
C SER A 66 1.45 7.06 7.93
N VAL A 67 1.96 5.91 7.49
CA VAL A 67 1.20 4.94 6.69
C VAL A 67 0.67 3.81 7.56
N ASP A 68 -0.47 3.25 7.17
CA ASP A 68 -1.12 2.14 7.86
C ASP A 68 -1.63 1.12 6.82
N VAL A 69 -2.13 -0.01 7.31
CA VAL A 69 -2.80 -1.01 6.47
C VAL A 69 -3.99 -0.35 5.76
N GLY A 70 -4.11 -0.57 4.45
CA GLY A 70 -5.12 0.09 3.62
C GLY A 70 -4.72 1.48 3.10
N SER A 71 -3.63 2.08 3.60
CA SER A 71 -3.11 3.33 3.04
C SER A 71 -2.83 3.19 1.55
N PRO A 72 -3.13 4.22 0.73
CA PRO A 72 -3.05 4.13 -0.72
C PRO A 72 -1.61 4.04 -1.23
N VAL A 73 -1.45 3.33 -2.35
CA VAL A 73 -0.24 3.36 -3.18
C VAL A 73 -0.52 4.17 -4.43
N TYR A 74 0.34 5.14 -4.72
CA TYR A 74 0.17 6.09 -5.82
C TYR A 74 1.22 5.90 -6.91
N PHE A 75 0.76 5.99 -8.16
CA PHE A 75 1.60 6.18 -9.33
C PHE A 75 1.15 7.45 -10.05
N ARG A 76 2.01 8.46 -10.12
CA ARG A 76 1.66 9.79 -10.68
C ARG A 76 0.38 10.37 -10.05
N TRP A 77 0.23 10.23 -8.72
CA TRP A 77 -0.93 10.67 -7.94
C TRP A 77 -2.26 9.94 -8.22
N LEU A 78 -2.24 8.92 -9.09
CA LEU A 78 -3.36 8.00 -9.25
C LEU A 78 -3.23 6.89 -8.23
N LYS A 79 -4.28 6.62 -7.44
CA LYS A 79 -4.33 5.45 -6.57
C LYS A 79 -4.34 4.19 -7.42
N VAL A 80 -3.32 3.36 -7.28
CA VAL A 80 -3.12 2.13 -8.05
C VAL A 80 -3.01 0.89 -7.17
N GLY A 81 -3.08 1.07 -5.84
CA GLY A 81 -2.95 -0.02 -4.90
C GLY A 81 -3.10 0.45 -3.46
N GLN A 82 -2.69 -0.41 -2.55
CA GLN A 82 -2.78 -0.13 -1.11
C GLN A 82 -1.75 -0.95 -0.33
N ILE A 83 -1.47 -0.52 0.91
CA ILE A 83 -0.62 -1.27 1.84
C ILE A 83 -1.40 -2.48 2.33
N ALA A 84 -0.85 -3.68 2.12
CA ALA A 84 -1.44 -4.94 2.52
C ALA A 84 -1.12 -5.33 3.96
N GLY A 85 0.02 -4.86 4.48
CA GLY A 85 0.47 -5.13 5.83
C GLY A 85 1.88 -4.64 6.08
N TYR A 86 2.29 -4.70 7.33
CA TYR A 86 3.66 -4.42 7.73
C TYR A 86 4.04 -5.23 8.96
N SER A 87 5.33 -5.43 9.15
CA SER A 87 5.89 -6.08 10.33
C SER A 87 7.28 -5.53 10.63
N LEU A 88 7.67 -5.55 11.90
CA LEU A 88 9.05 -5.28 12.27
C LEU A 88 9.90 -6.49 11.87
N ASP A 89 11.11 -6.27 11.40
CA ASP A 89 12.04 -7.36 11.14
C ASP A 89 12.55 -7.99 12.45
N GLU A 90 13.17 -9.16 12.38
CA GLU A 90 13.64 -9.88 13.58
C GLU A 90 14.67 -9.09 14.40
N SER A 91 15.45 -8.22 13.74
CA SER A 91 16.45 -7.37 14.41
C SER A 91 15.84 -6.12 15.06
N GLY A 92 14.61 -5.76 14.73
CA GLY A 92 13.94 -4.55 15.18
C GLY A 92 14.47 -3.26 14.53
N ASN A 93 15.34 -3.35 13.52
CA ASN A 93 15.99 -2.19 12.92
C ASN A 93 15.25 -1.66 11.67
N THR A 94 14.45 -2.50 11.05
CA THR A 94 13.72 -2.16 9.81
C THR A 94 12.27 -2.64 9.89
N VAL A 95 11.41 -1.96 9.15
CA VAL A 95 10.01 -2.33 8.97
C VAL A 95 9.85 -2.91 7.57
N ASN A 96 9.34 -4.12 7.50
CA ASN A 96 8.93 -4.75 6.25
C ASN A 96 7.51 -4.31 5.94
N VAL A 97 7.28 -3.72 4.79
CA VAL A 97 5.97 -3.24 4.34
C VAL A 97 5.57 -4.01 3.09
N LYS A 98 4.40 -4.66 3.13
CA LYS A 98 3.81 -5.31 1.97
C LYS A 98 2.82 -4.36 1.31
N ILE A 99 3.01 -4.13 0.02
CA ILE A 99 2.06 -3.35 -0.79
C ILE A 99 1.43 -4.23 -1.85
N PHE A 100 0.17 -3.97 -2.16
CA PHE A 100 -0.55 -4.58 -3.28
C PHE A 100 -0.78 -3.52 -4.35
N ILE A 101 -0.37 -3.82 -5.57
CA ILE A 101 -0.61 -2.95 -6.73
C ILE A 101 -1.53 -3.69 -7.69
N GLU A 102 -2.66 -3.07 -8.01
CA GLU A 102 -3.68 -3.63 -8.88
C GLU A 102 -3.20 -3.68 -10.34
N SER A 103 -3.59 -4.74 -11.06
CA SER A 103 -3.36 -4.84 -12.50
C SER A 103 -4.23 -3.79 -13.24
N PRO A 104 -3.74 -3.15 -14.32
CA PRO A 104 -2.46 -3.41 -15.00
C PRO A 104 -1.27 -2.60 -14.48
N HIS A 105 -1.42 -1.88 -13.37
CA HIS A 105 -0.40 -0.95 -12.85
C HIS A 105 0.79 -1.67 -12.22
N ASP A 106 0.61 -2.90 -11.75
CA ASP A 106 1.66 -3.77 -11.23
C ASP A 106 2.80 -4.00 -12.25
N LYS A 107 2.47 -4.06 -13.54
CA LYS A 107 3.44 -4.19 -14.64
C LYS A 107 4.34 -2.96 -14.84
N ARG A 108 4.05 -1.86 -14.17
CA ARG A 108 4.88 -0.65 -14.19
C ARG A 108 6.02 -0.70 -13.20
N VAL A 109 5.95 -1.60 -12.22
CA VAL A 109 7.03 -1.84 -11.26
C VAL A 109 8.13 -2.63 -11.95
N ARG A 110 9.35 -2.12 -11.85
CA ARG A 110 10.57 -2.70 -12.41
C ARG A 110 11.66 -2.72 -11.36
N THR A 111 12.74 -3.41 -11.61
CA THR A 111 13.90 -3.46 -10.68
C THR A 111 14.47 -2.08 -10.33
N THR A 112 14.23 -1.08 -11.17
CA THR A 112 14.68 0.31 -10.99
C THR A 112 13.63 1.22 -10.36
N THR A 113 12.47 0.68 -10.01
CA THR A 113 11.38 1.44 -9.37
C THR A 113 11.82 1.94 -7.99
N ARG A 114 11.48 3.18 -7.68
CA ARG A 114 11.75 3.82 -6.41
C ARG A 114 10.45 4.13 -5.70
N PHE A 115 10.40 3.80 -4.42
CA PHE A 115 9.24 3.99 -3.56
C PHE A 115 9.55 4.99 -2.47
N TRP A 116 8.63 5.89 -2.15
CA TRP A 116 8.78 6.85 -1.06
C TRP A 116 7.46 7.07 -0.32
N ASN A 117 7.58 7.53 0.93
CA ASN A 117 6.43 7.91 1.73
C ASN A 117 5.85 9.23 1.19
N ALA A 118 4.58 9.18 0.76
CA ALA A 118 3.88 10.31 0.14
C ALA A 118 3.18 11.23 1.15
N SER A 119 3.33 10.96 2.45
CA SER A 119 2.69 11.74 3.52
C SER A 119 3.54 12.91 4.02
N GLY A 120 4.73 13.14 3.42
CA GLY A 120 5.63 14.23 3.77
C GLY A 120 5.26 15.54 3.10
N PHE A 121 5.41 16.65 3.82
CA PHE A 121 5.51 17.98 3.22
C PHE A 121 6.87 18.12 2.55
N ASP A 122 6.91 18.24 1.25
CA ASP A 122 8.10 18.79 0.58
C ASP A 122 8.10 20.31 0.71
N ALA A 123 8.46 20.80 1.90
CA ALA A 123 8.73 22.21 2.10
C ALA A 123 10.19 22.48 1.72
N VAL A 124 10.40 22.98 0.52
CA VAL A 124 11.72 23.45 0.10
C VAL A 124 11.84 24.92 0.49
N LEU A 125 12.70 25.18 1.48
CA LEU A 125 13.11 26.55 1.80
C LEU A 125 14.21 26.95 0.81
N SER A 126 13.83 27.66 -0.25
CA SER A 126 14.79 28.23 -1.20
C SER A 126 15.04 29.72 -0.92
N ALA A 127 16.06 30.30 -1.55
CA ALA A 127 16.36 31.75 -1.44
C ALA A 127 15.21 32.61 -1.99
N GLU A 128 14.31 32.06 -2.79
CA GLU A 128 13.14 32.71 -3.37
C GLU A 128 11.87 32.63 -2.49
N GLY A 129 11.93 31.94 -1.34
CA GLY A 129 10.83 31.81 -0.40
C GLY A 129 10.39 30.34 -0.18
N LEU A 130 9.35 30.16 0.65
CA LEU A 130 8.78 28.87 0.97
C LEU A 130 7.93 28.39 -0.21
N GLN A 131 8.43 27.45 -1.01
CA GLN A 131 7.62 26.73 -1.99
C GLN A 131 7.03 25.48 -1.32
N ILE A 132 5.71 25.47 -1.16
CA ILE A 132 4.96 24.29 -0.71
C ILE A 132 4.38 23.64 -1.96
N ASP A 133 5.04 22.60 -2.44
CA ASP A 133 4.49 21.75 -3.49
C ASP A 133 3.48 20.78 -2.82
N SER A 134 2.24 21.23 -2.70
CA SER A 134 1.18 20.51 -2.00
C SER A 134 0.25 19.82 -3.00
N PRO A 135 0.33 18.48 -3.09
CA PRO A 135 -0.72 17.72 -3.77
C PRO A 135 -1.89 17.60 -2.83
N SER A 136 -2.98 18.14 -3.08
CA SER A 136 -4.24 18.21 -2.34
C SER A 136 -4.20 17.93 -0.81
N VAL A 137 -4.96 18.69 -0.04
CA VAL A 137 -5.08 18.56 1.43
C VAL A 137 -5.47 17.14 1.89
N MET A 138 -6.17 16.38 1.04
CA MET A 138 -6.57 15.00 1.34
C MET A 138 -5.41 14.00 1.34
N SER A 139 -4.41 14.15 0.46
CA SER A 139 -3.24 13.29 0.48
C SER A 139 -2.31 13.54 1.66
N MET A 140 -2.37 14.75 2.25
CA MET A 140 -1.64 15.08 3.48
C MET A 140 -2.23 14.38 4.71
N LEU A 141 -3.54 14.18 4.76
CA LEU A 141 -4.23 13.58 5.90
C LEU A 141 -4.19 12.06 5.91
N VAL A 142 -4.16 11.44 4.74
CA VAL A 142 -4.33 9.97 4.63
C VAL A 142 -3.00 9.24 4.63
N GLY A 143 -1.90 9.92 4.30
CA GLY A 143 -0.61 9.25 4.10
C GLY A 143 -0.65 8.29 2.92
N GLY A 144 0.49 7.70 2.57
CA GLY A 144 0.54 6.70 1.50
C GLY A 144 1.95 6.44 1.03
N VAL A 145 2.08 5.52 0.09
CA VAL A 145 3.33 5.23 -0.62
C VAL A 145 3.17 5.68 -2.05
N ALA A 146 4.17 6.38 -2.59
CA ALA A 146 4.20 6.70 -4.00
C ALA A 146 5.40 6.01 -4.66
N PHE A 147 5.31 5.79 -5.97
CA PHE A 147 6.43 5.25 -6.72
C PHE A 147 6.56 5.86 -8.11
N GLU A 148 7.77 5.80 -8.63
CA GLU A 148 8.05 6.07 -10.04
C GLU A 148 9.07 5.07 -10.58
N THR A 149 8.98 4.82 -11.87
CA THR A 149 9.95 4.00 -12.60
C THR A 149 10.64 4.91 -13.61
N PRO A 150 11.95 5.19 -13.45
CA PRO A 150 12.68 6.03 -14.39
C PRO A 150 12.66 5.45 -15.80
N ALA A 151 12.33 6.28 -16.80
CA ALA A 151 12.27 5.86 -18.20
C ALA A 151 13.66 5.61 -18.85
N THR A 152 14.72 6.06 -18.16
CA THR A 152 16.07 6.18 -18.76
C THR A 152 16.88 4.88 -18.75
N VAL A 153 16.37 3.81 -18.15
CA VAL A 153 17.11 2.55 -18.08
C VAL A 153 16.65 1.63 -19.21
N ALA A 154 17.48 1.48 -20.24
CA ALA A 154 17.21 0.66 -21.42
C ALA A 154 17.00 -0.85 -21.11
N VAL A 155 17.20 -1.28 -19.88
CA VAL A 155 17.03 -2.67 -19.42
C VAL A 155 16.31 -2.66 -18.06
N ALA A 156 15.10 -2.12 -18.00
CA ALA A 156 14.26 -2.33 -16.85
C ALA A 156 13.71 -3.77 -16.89
N MET A 157 14.32 -4.68 -16.14
CA MET A 157 13.88 -6.08 -16.03
C MET A 157 12.62 -6.20 -15.18
N ASP A 158 11.86 -7.25 -15.41
CA ASP A 158 10.79 -7.65 -14.53
C ASP A 158 11.32 -7.91 -13.13
N VAL A 159 10.49 -7.66 -12.12
CA VAL A 159 10.88 -7.82 -10.71
C VAL A 159 11.03 -9.31 -10.40
N PRO A 160 12.21 -9.78 -9.97
CA PRO A 160 12.38 -11.16 -9.52
C PRO A 160 11.52 -11.44 -8.29
N GLU A 161 11.08 -12.69 -8.13
CA GLU A 161 10.40 -13.15 -6.94
C GLU A 161 11.28 -12.94 -5.69
N GLY A 162 10.72 -12.37 -4.63
CA GLY A 162 11.43 -12.10 -3.38
C GLY A 162 12.30 -10.84 -3.38
N MET A 163 12.29 -10.04 -4.44
CA MET A 163 12.97 -8.75 -4.42
C MET A 163 12.32 -7.79 -3.42
N VAL A 164 13.15 -7.21 -2.56
CA VAL A 164 12.73 -6.19 -1.59
C VAL A 164 13.22 -4.83 -2.08
N PHE A 165 12.31 -3.86 -2.14
CA PHE A 165 12.64 -2.47 -2.49
C PHE A 165 12.87 -1.64 -1.24
N GLU A 166 13.63 -0.56 -1.37
CA GLU A 166 13.75 0.43 -0.31
C GLU A 166 12.55 1.40 -0.35
N LEU A 167 11.96 1.65 0.83
CA LEU A 167 10.96 2.69 1.01
C LEU A 167 11.64 3.92 1.62
N TYR A 168 11.79 4.95 0.80
CA TYR A 168 12.43 6.21 1.19
C TYR A 168 11.47 7.10 2.01
N PRO A 169 11.99 7.93 2.93
CA PRO A 169 11.15 8.80 3.76
C PRO A 169 10.41 9.87 2.95
N ASN A 170 10.96 10.30 1.81
CA ASN A 170 10.37 11.27 0.89
C ASN A 170 10.96 11.10 -0.52
N LYS A 171 10.41 11.83 -1.50
CA LYS A 171 10.86 11.75 -2.90
C LYS A 171 12.30 12.25 -3.11
N GLN A 172 12.77 13.19 -2.31
CA GLN A 172 14.12 13.76 -2.45
C GLN A 172 15.22 12.81 -1.98
N ALA A 173 14.88 11.82 -1.15
CA ALA A 173 15.79 10.81 -0.64
C ALA A 173 15.97 9.61 -1.60
N THR A 174 15.24 9.56 -2.73
CA THR A 174 15.23 8.45 -3.69
C THR A 174 16.44 8.46 -4.64
#